data_f64a4344f5d49572399258dc4fd1ed5d
#
_entry.id   f64a4344f5d49572399258dc4fd1ed5d
#
_cell.length_a   1.000
_cell.length_b   1.000
_cell.length_c   1.000
_cell.angle_alpha   90.00
_cell.angle_beta   90.00
_cell.angle_gamma   90.00
#
_symmetry.space_group_name_H-M   'P 1'
#
loop_
_entity.id
_entity.type
_entity.pdbx_description
1 polymer ?
#
loop_
_entity_poly.entity_id
_entity_poly.type
_entity_poly.pdbx_seq_one_letter_code
_entity_poly.pdbx_strand_id
1 'polypeptide(L)'
;MEVILEKSLNNVRLSPSDGVKLFSIKGLSLLGMAADEVTKKRHTENYRTYIIDRNINYTNICTSGCKFCAFYRAEGDSDGYVIPLDLLFRKIEETLALGGRQILLQGGLHPSLKLDYYLDMLKAIKAKYDIHVHAFSPSEIAHFSQISGISTRNVIQNLKAAGLDSIPGGGAEILVDRCRNLLSPNKCSAREWLGIMREAHQLGMKTTATMMFGHVETIEERIEHLEKIRSLQDETGGFTAFIAWTFQPKNTRLDTALLGSYEYLKTLAISRLYLDNVANIQASWVTQGAKISQLALRCGANDMGSTMIEENVVRAAGVSYRLSKDEIEFLIKDAGYEPRQRDLYYRPVA
;
A
#
# COMPACT_ATOMS: atom_id res chain seq x y z
N MET A 1 19.06 4.20 -24.33
CA MET A 1 18.64 4.28 -22.90
C MET A 1 18.46 5.72 -22.48
N GLU A 2 19.34 6.64 -22.84
CA GLU A 2 19.18 8.09 -22.64
C GLU A 2 17.83 8.58 -23.18
N VAL A 3 17.46 8.19 -24.39
CA VAL A 3 16.18 8.55 -25.02
C VAL A 3 14.95 8.15 -24.15
N ILE A 4 14.99 7.03 -23.41
CA ILE A 4 13.86 6.62 -22.57
C ILE A 4 13.76 7.53 -21.33
N LEU A 5 14.88 7.90 -20.72
CA LEU A 5 14.89 8.83 -19.60
C LEU A 5 14.46 10.23 -20.05
N GLU A 6 14.92 10.70 -21.22
CA GLU A 6 14.48 11.96 -21.82
C GLU A 6 12.96 12.00 -22.05
N LYS A 7 12.35 10.89 -22.50
CA LYS A 7 10.89 10.80 -22.60
C LYS A 7 10.23 11.13 -21.26
N SER A 8 10.64 10.47 -20.17
CA SER A 8 10.05 10.70 -18.84
C SER A 8 10.29 12.12 -18.35
N LEU A 9 11.48 12.67 -18.57
CA LEU A 9 11.82 14.05 -18.18
C LEU A 9 11.01 15.09 -18.97
N ASN A 10 10.58 14.77 -20.18
CA ASN A 10 9.77 15.62 -21.05
C ASN A 10 8.26 15.29 -20.98
N ASN A 11 7.82 14.54 -19.96
CA ASN A 11 6.43 14.10 -19.76
C ASN A 11 5.87 13.29 -20.95
N VAL A 12 6.71 12.59 -21.70
CA VAL A 12 6.31 11.66 -22.74
C VAL A 12 6.11 10.28 -22.10
N ARG A 13 4.90 9.75 -22.26
CA ARG A 13 4.50 8.46 -21.68
C ARG A 13 5.39 7.31 -22.16
N LEU A 14 5.88 6.52 -21.21
CA LEU A 14 6.68 5.33 -21.50
C LEU A 14 5.77 4.18 -21.93
N SER A 15 6.19 3.43 -22.94
CA SER A 15 5.57 2.16 -23.31
C SER A 15 5.96 1.04 -22.33
N PRO A 16 5.22 -0.08 -22.27
CA PRO A 16 5.65 -1.26 -21.51
C PRO A 16 7.06 -1.73 -21.87
N SER A 17 7.42 -1.73 -23.14
CA SER A 17 8.78 -2.05 -23.62
C SER A 17 9.84 -1.08 -23.07
N ASP A 18 9.53 0.24 -23.00
CA ASP A 18 10.43 1.21 -22.38
C ASP A 18 10.61 0.91 -20.88
N GLY A 19 9.51 0.58 -20.17
CA GLY A 19 9.53 0.22 -18.77
C GLY A 19 10.44 -0.99 -18.48
N VAL A 20 10.32 -2.06 -19.25
CA VAL A 20 11.19 -3.23 -19.14
C VAL A 20 12.67 -2.86 -19.40
N LYS A 21 12.94 -2.06 -20.41
CA LYS A 21 14.32 -1.60 -20.72
C LYS A 21 14.93 -0.77 -19.60
N LEU A 22 14.16 -0.01 -18.81
CA LEU A 22 14.68 0.72 -17.65
C LEU A 22 15.33 -0.22 -16.64
N PHE A 23 14.82 -1.44 -16.46
CA PHE A 23 15.44 -2.44 -15.57
C PHE A 23 16.80 -2.95 -16.07
N SER A 24 17.15 -2.78 -17.32
CA SER A 24 18.49 -3.12 -17.83
C SER A 24 19.55 -2.03 -17.56
N ILE A 25 19.15 -0.85 -17.10
CA ILE A 25 20.08 0.21 -16.68
C ILE A 25 20.80 -0.23 -15.40
N LYS A 26 22.15 -0.30 -15.45
CA LYS A 26 22.97 -0.70 -14.29
C LYS A 26 23.21 0.45 -13.30
N GLY A 27 23.12 1.71 -13.74
CA GLY A 27 23.40 2.89 -12.93
C GLY A 27 22.19 3.31 -12.09
N LEU A 28 22.11 2.93 -10.81
CA LEU A 28 21.06 3.38 -9.91
C LEU A 28 21.01 4.91 -9.80
N SER A 29 22.18 5.57 -9.75
CA SER A 29 22.26 7.02 -9.64
C SER A 29 21.56 7.72 -10.80
N LEU A 30 21.71 7.22 -12.04
CA LEU A 30 21.08 7.79 -13.22
C LEU A 30 19.54 7.67 -13.14
N LEU A 31 19.02 6.50 -12.75
CA LEU A 31 17.58 6.29 -12.55
C LEU A 31 17.04 7.15 -11.40
N GLY A 32 17.76 7.21 -10.29
CA GLY A 32 17.38 8.00 -9.13
C GLY A 32 17.33 9.50 -9.45
N MET A 33 18.33 10.03 -10.13
CA MET A 33 18.36 11.45 -10.55
C MET A 33 17.20 11.77 -11.49
N ALA A 34 16.92 10.94 -12.49
CA ALA A 34 15.79 11.15 -13.38
C ALA A 34 14.45 11.11 -12.64
N ALA A 35 14.28 10.16 -11.71
CA ALA A 35 13.06 10.05 -10.90
C ALA A 35 12.90 11.21 -9.91
N ASP A 36 13.99 11.69 -9.29
CA ASP A 36 14.00 12.89 -8.43
C ASP A 36 13.60 14.14 -9.23
N GLU A 37 14.12 14.30 -10.42
CA GLU A 37 13.77 15.42 -11.31
C GLU A 37 12.27 15.39 -11.70
N VAL A 38 11.73 14.22 -12.08
CA VAL A 38 10.30 14.07 -12.33
C VAL A 38 9.48 14.38 -11.07
N THR A 39 9.98 13.97 -9.90
CA THR A 39 9.30 14.27 -8.63
C THR A 39 9.29 15.78 -8.34
N LYS A 40 10.41 16.49 -8.52
CA LYS A 40 10.49 17.95 -8.33
C LYS A 40 9.59 18.73 -9.28
N LYS A 41 9.44 18.27 -10.52
CA LYS A 41 8.52 18.89 -11.49
C LYS A 41 7.06 18.75 -11.10
N ARG A 42 6.68 17.66 -10.39
CA ARG A 42 5.32 17.41 -9.93
C ARG A 42 5.02 18.02 -8.55
N HIS A 43 6.03 18.08 -7.70
CA HIS A 43 5.97 18.59 -6.34
C HIS A 43 6.97 19.72 -6.24
N THR A 44 6.53 20.92 -6.61
CA THR A 44 7.36 22.14 -6.70
C THR A 44 7.72 22.70 -5.33
N GLU A 45 6.93 22.35 -4.30
CA GLU A 45 7.18 22.74 -2.92
C GLU A 45 8.35 21.94 -2.33
N ASN A 46 9.14 22.61 -1.48
CA ASN A 46 10.30 21.98 -0.83
C ASN A 46 9.93 21.18 0.42
N TYR A 47 8.80 20.44 0.40
CA TYR A 47 8.46 19.53 1.50
C TYR A 47 8.30 18.09 1.04
N ARG A 48 8.42 17.17 2.00
CA ARG A 48 8.03 15.75 1.85
C ARG A 48 7.06 15.41 2.96
N THR A 49 6.10 14.56 2.60
CA THR A 49 4.99 14.25 3.49
C THR A 49 5.21 12.97 4.28
N TYR A 50 4.48 12.85 5.38
CA TYR A 50 4.31 11.65 6.18
C TYR A 50 2.91 11.65 6.82
N ILE A 51 2.46 10.49 7.29
CA ILE A 51 1.19 10.40 8.02
C ILE A 51 1.38 9.72 9.36
N ILE A 52 0.65 10.17 10.38
CA ILE A 52 0.59 9.48 11.67
C ILE A 52 -0.63 8.58 11.64
N ASP A 53 -0.42 7.29 11.58
CA ASP A 53 -1.48 6.31 11.67
C ASP A 53 -1.01 5.00 12.32
N ARG A 54 -1.95 4.11 12.55
CA ARG A 54 -1.73 2.76 13.10
C ARG A 54 -2.34 1.74 12.15
N ASN A 55 -1.61 0.67 11.85
CA ASN A 55 -2.14 -0.50 11.19
C ASN A 55 -2.79 -1.43 12.23
N ILE A 56 -4.11 -1.44 12.32
CA ILE A 56 -4.87 -2.30 13.23
C ILE A 56 -5.36 -3.52 12.46
N ASN A 57 -4.93 -4.70 12.90
CA ASN A 57 -5.44 -5.95 12.34
C ASN A 57 -6.60 -6.43 13.20
N TYR A 58 -7.82 -6.39 12.66
CA TYR A 58 -9.01 -6.79 13.42
C TYR A 58 -9.12 -8.32 13.60
N THR A 59 -8.43 -9.10 12.75
CA THR A 59 -8.27 -10.55 12.91
C THR A 59 -7.05 -11.04 12.12
N ASN A 60 -6.39 -12.10 12.60
CA ASN A 60 -5.38 -12.85 11.87
C ASN A 60 -5.93 -14.17 11.30
N ILE A 61 -7.18 -14.54 11.62
CA ILE A 61 -7.82 -15.74 11.08
C ILE A 61 -8.16 -15.52 9.61
N CYS A 62 -7.64 -16.38 8.73
CA CYS A 62 -7.73 -16.16 7.29
C CYS A 62 -7.77 -17.48 6.50
N THR A 63 -8.79 -17.63 5.66
CA THR A 63 -8.95 -18.79 4.76
C THR A 63 -8.09 -18.71 3.49
N SER A 64 -7.48 -17.56 3.21
CA SER A 64 -6.73 -17.34 1.97
C SER A 64 -5.47 -18.21 1.85
N GLY A 65 -4.78 -18.48 2.98
CA GLY A 65 -3.61 -19.34 3.02
C GLY A 65 -2.48 -18.89 2.07
N CYS A 66 -2.23 -17.60 1.97
CA CYS A 66 -1.18 -17.04 1.11
C CYS A 66 0.20 -17.57 1.50
N LYS A 67 1.00 -18.01 0.53
CA LYS A 67 2.33 -18.60 0.78
C LYS A 67 3.33 -17.57 1.34
N PHE A 68 3.12 -16.31 1.07
CA PHE A 68 3.97 -15.19 1.51
C PHE A 68 3.57 -14.61 2.88
N CYS A 69 2.44 -15.01 3.45
CA CYS A 69 1.93 -14.42 4.69
C CYS A 69 2.36 -15.22 5.91
N ALA A 70 3.18 -14.62 6.78
CA ALA A 70 3.57 -15.20 8.05
C ALA A 70 2.58 -14.90 9.19
N PHE A 71 1.63 -13.98 8.96
CA PHE A 71 0.72 -13.47 9.96
C PHE A 71 -0.58 -14.28 10.10
N TYR A 72 -1.05 -14.90 9.01
CA TYR A 72 -2.35 -15.58 9.02
C TYR A 72 -2.37 -16.80 9.97
N ARG A 73 -3.56 -17.07 10.52
CA ARG A 73 -3.88 -18.26 11.30
C ARG A 73 -5.09 -18.97 10.70
N ALA A 74 -5.15 -20.29 10.88
CA ALA A 74 -6.36 -21.04 10.61
C ALA A 74 -7.40 -20.82 11.72
N GLU A 75 -8.68 -21.06 11.43
CA GLU A 75 -9.72 -21.07 12.46
C GLU A 75 -9.43 -22.20 13.46
N GLY A 76 -9.41 -21.87 14.74
CA GLY A 76 -9.08 -22.82 15.83
C GLY A 76 -7.60 -22.81 16.26
N ASP A 77 -6.72 -22.11 15.56
CA ASP A 77 -5.34 -21.92 16.04
C ASP A 77 -5.35 -21.16 17.38
N SER A 78 -4.48 -21.56 18.32
CA SER A 78 -4.45 -21.02 19.68
C SER A 78 -4.10 -19.54 19.79
N ASP A 79 -3.43 -18.98 18.78
CA ASP A 79 -3.08 -17.56 18.64
C ASP A 79 -3.91 -16.85 17.56
N GLY A 80 -4.97 -17.50 17.08
CA GLY A 80 -6.03 -16.90 16.27
C GLY A 80 -6.88 -15.94 17.11
N TYR A 81 -7.20 -14.77 16.56
CA TYR A 81 -8.00 -13.78 17.29
C TYR A 81 -8.95 -12.98 16.38
N VAL A 82 -9.99 -12.47 17.00
CA VAL A 82 -10.81 -11.35 16.52
C VAL A 82 -10.71 -10.25 17.59
N ILE A 83 -10.35 -9.02 17.17
CA ILE A 83 -10.12 -7.94 18.14
C ILE A 83 -11.42 -7.54 18.86
N PRO A 84 -11.43 -7.47 20.20
CA PRO A 84 -12.55 -6.89 20.94
C PRO A 84 -12.68 -5.39 20.67
N LEU A 85 -13.92 -4.86 20.65
CA LEU A 85 -14.17 -3.44 20.38
C LEU A 85 -13.48 -2.50 21.38
N ASP A 86 -13.42 -2.86 22.65
CA ASP A 86 -12.75 -2.07 23.68
C ASP A 86 -11.24 -1.93 23.41
N LEU A 87 -10.60 -2.98 22.91
CA LEU A 87 -9.19 -2.93 22.50
C LEU A 87 -9.00 -2.11 21.21
N LEU A 88 -9.93 -2.25 20.25
CA LEU A 88 -9.93 -1.42 19.04
C LEU A 88 -10.03 0.07 19.40
N PHE A 89 -10.95 0.42 20.30
CA PHE A 89 -11.13 1.80 20.75
C PHE A 89 -9.90 2.36 21.47
N ARG A 90 -9.28 1.60 22.38
CA ARG A 90 -8.02 2.01 23.01
C ARG A 90 -6.92 2.30 21.99
N LYS A 91 -6.77 1.45 20.96
CA LYS A 91 -5.79 1.68 19.87
C LYS A 91 -6.09 2.95 19.09
N ILE A 92 -7.35 3.28 18.85
CA ILE A 92 -7.76 4.53 18.21
C ILE A 92 -7.44 5.73 19.09
N GLU A 93 -7.77 5.67 20.39
CA GLU A 93 -7.50 6.73 21.38
C GLU A 93 -5.99 7.02 21.49
N GLU A 94 -5.15 5.99 21.56
CA GLU A 94 -3.69 6.13 21.54
C GLU A 94 -3.20 6.76 20.23
N THR A 95 -3.81 6.41 19.10
CA THR A 95 -3.45 6.98 17.79
C THR A 95 -3.79 8.47 17.72
N LEU A 96 -4.98 8.86 18.20
CA LEU A 96 -5.41 10.26 18.30
C LEU A 96 -4.52 11.07 19.25
N ALA A 97 -4.13 10.49 20.40
CA ALA A 97 -3.24 11.13 21.36
C ALA A 97 -1.84 11.41 20.78
N LEU A 98 -1.39 10.62 19.82
CA LEU A 98 -0.13 10.82 19.09
C LEU A 98 -0.26 11.80 17.90
N GLY A 99 -1.43 12.42 17.71
CA GLY A 99 -1.71 13.35 16.61
C GLY A 99 -2.11 12.66 15.30
N GLY A 100 -2.43 11.36 15.35
CA GLY A 100 -2.98 10.63 14.20
C GLY A 100 -4.41 11.07 13.91
N ARG A 101 -4.77 11.05 12.63
CA ARG A 101 -6.13 11.36 12.15
C ARG A 101 -6.70 10.25 11.28
N GLN A 102 -5.97 9.15 11.18
CA GLN A 102 -6.32 7.99 10.38
C GLN A 102 -5.94 6.70 11.09
N ILE A 103 -6.68 5.65 10.81
CA ILE A 103 -6.26 4.27 11.04
C ILE A 103 -6.25 3.51 9.72
N LEU A 104 -5.28 2.60 9.57
CA LEU A 104 -5.32 1.53 8.58
C LEU A 104 -5.90 0.29 9.26
N LEU A 105 -7.06 -0.18 8.79
CA LEU A 105 -7.79 -1.29 9.42
C LEU A 105 -7.94 -2.44 8.42
N GLN A 106 -7.17 -3.50 8.60
CA GLN A 106 -7.15 -4.67 7.72
C GLN A 106 -7.12 -5.96 8.54
N GLY A 107 -7.59 -7.06 7.96
CA GLY A 107 -7.58 -8.36 8.63
C GLY A 107 -7.55 -9.54 7.67
N GLY A 108 -7.63 -10.73 8.25
CA GLY A 108 -7.77 -11.97 7.51
C GLY A 108 -9.17 -12.14 6.92
N LEU A 109 -9.29 -13.02 5.91
CA LEU A 109 -10.57 -13.45 5.35
C LEU A 109 -11.19 -14.47 6.31
N HIS A 110 -11.92 -13.98 7.31
CA HIS A 110 -12.46 -14.82 8.38
C HIS A 110 -13.67 -15.62 7.89
N PRO A 111 -13.70 -16.96 8.07
CA PRO A 111 -14.75 -17.80 7.50
C PRO A 111 -16.14 -17.58 8.12
N SER A 112 -16.20 -17.19 9.38
CA SER A 112 -17.43 -17.19 10.17
C SER A 112 -18.01 -15.79 10.42
N LEU A 113 -17.23 -14.70 10.26
CA LEU A 113 -17.73 -13.34 10.43
C LEU A 113 -18.60 -12.93 9.25
N LYS A 114 -19.81 -12.42 9.54
CA LYS A 114 -20.77 -11.93 8.53
C LYS A 114 -20.51 -10.46 8.20
N LEU A 115 -21.05 -9.97 7.10
CA LEU A 115 -20.91 -8.57 6.68
C LEU A 115 -21.34 -7.58 7.78
N ASP A 116 -22.39 -7.90 8.52
CA ASP A 116 -22.91 -7.06 9.60
C ASP A 116 -21.86 -6.76 10.68
N TYR A 117 -20.98 -7.73 11.00
CA TYR A 117 -19.88 -7.50 11.94
C TYR A 117 -19.00 -6.31 11.51
N TYR A 118 -18.65 -6.23 10.23
CA TYR A 118 -17.79 -5.17 9.69
C TYR A 118 -18.52 -3.83 9.62
N LEU A 119 -19.83 -3.87 9.27
CA LEU A 119 -20.67 -2.67 9.25
C LEU A 119 -20.84 -2.09 10.67
N ASP A 120 -21.10 -2.92 11.63
CA ASP A 120 -21.31 -2.49 13.02
C ASP A 120 -20.00 -1.99 13.66
N MET A 121 -18.86 -2.60 13.34
CA MET A 121 -17.54 -2.13 13.74
C MET A 121 -17.28 -0.70 13.20
N LEU A 122 -17.54 -0.45 11.92
CA LEU A 122 -17.40 0.89 11.32
C LEU A 122 -18.32 1.92 11.98
N LYS A 123 -19.60 1.59 12.14
CA LYS A 123 -20.58 2.46 12.82
C LYS A 123 -20.14 2.79 14.24
N ALA A 124 -19.66 1.79 15.00
CA ALA A 124 -19.19 1.98 16.36
C ALA A 124 -17.98 2.92 16.43
N ILE A 125 -17.03 2.80 15.49
CA ILE A 125 -15.89 3.72 15.36
C ILE A 125 -16.40 5.14 15.10
N LYS A 126 -17.24 5.32 14.08
CA LYS A 126 -17.71 6.64 13.63
C LYS A 126 -18.65 7.32 14.64
N ALA A 127 -19.37 6.55 15.44
CA ALA A 127 -20.20 7.08 16.54
C ALA A 127 -19.37 7.70 17.67
N LYS A 128 -18.11 7.27 17.82
CA LYS A 128 -17.26 7.68 18.97
C LYS A 128 -16.12 8.59 18.57
N TYR A 129 -15.58 8.47 17.35
CA TYR A 129 -14.36 9.17 16.94
C TYR A 129 -14.49 9.85 15.59
N ASP A 130 -13.99 11.07 15.50
CA ASP A 130 -13.71 11.75 14.23
C ASP A 130 -12.32 11.32 13.74
N ILE A 131 -12.26 10.18 13.06
CA ILE A 131 -11.04 9.61 12.52
C ILE A 131 -11.31 9.05 11.13
N HIS A 132 -10.34 9.21 10.22
CA HIS A 132 -10.42 8.64 8.88
C HIS A 132 -10.17 7.12 8.94
N VAL A 133 -11.10 6.34 8.41
CA VAL A 133 -11.01 4.88 8.37
C VAL A 133 -10.59 4.44 6.97
N HIS A 134 -9.30 4.14 6.82
CA HIS A 134 -8.70 3.53 5.63
C HIS A 134 -8.71 2.02 5.82
N ALA A 135 -9.67 1.32 5.24
CA ALA A 135 -9.89 -0.07 5.63
C ALA A 135 -10.28 -0.98 4.46
N PHE A 136 -10.12 -2.28 4.70
CA PHE A 136 -10.55 -3.39 3.86
C PHE A 136 -9.93 -3.37 2.45
N SER A 137 -9.00 -4.29 2.22
CA SER A 137 -8.43 -4.51 0.89
C SER A 137 -9.47 -5.04 -0.10
N PRO A 138 -9.24 -4.93 -1.42
CA PRO A 138 -10.13 -5.57 -2.40
C PRO A 138 -10.34 -7.07 -2.17
N SER A 139 -9.34 -7.79 -1.64
CA SER A 139 -9.50 -9.20 -1.28
C SER A 139 -10.52 -9.41 -0.16
N GLU A 140 -10.55 -8.51 0.84
CA GLU A 140 -11.56 -8.54 1.91
C GLU A 140 -12.95 -8.20 1.36
N ILE A 141 -13.06 -7.19 0.48
CA ILE A 141 -14.32 -6.81 -0.16
C ILE A 141 -14.87 -7.94 -1.04
N ALA A 142 -14.01 -8.64 -1.79
CA ALA A 142 -14.40 -9.83 -2.56
C ALA A 142 -14.94 -10.93 -1.63
N HIS A 143 -14.26 -11.17 -0.50
CA HIS A 143 -14.71 -12.12 0.51
C HIS A 143 -16.06 -11.70 1.12
N PHE A 144 -16.25 -10.42 1.46
CA PHE A 144 -17.52 -9.92 1.98
C PHE A 144 -18.68 -10.11 0.98
N SER A 145 -18.41 -9.88 -0.31
CA SER A 145 -19.36 -10.16 -1.39
C SER A 145 -19.75 -11.65 -1.42
N GLN A 146 -18.76 -12.53 -1.33
CA GLN A 146 -18.98 -13.97 -1.36
C GLN A 146 -19.81 -14.47 -0.16
N ILE A 147 -19.48 -14.06 1.08
CA ILE A 147 -20.17 -14.53 2.29
C ILE A 147 -21.56 -13.91 2.47
N SER A 148 -21.83 -12.74 1.87
CA SER A 148 -23.12 -12.07 1.96
C SER A 148 -24.04 -12.31 0.76
N GLY A 149 -23.51 -12.85 -0.34
CA GLY A 149 -24.28 -13.11 -1.56
C GLY A 149 -24.73 -11.85 -2.31
N ILE A 150 -24.08 -10.69 -2.07
CA ILE A 150 -24.36 -9.42 -2.76
C ILE A 150 -23.14 -8.97 -3.58
N SER A 151 -23.35 -8.10 -4.57
CA SER A 151 -22.27 -7.63 -5.42
C SER A 151 -21.22 -6.83 -4.65
N THR A 152 -19.97 -6.81 -5.12
CA THR A 152 -18.87 -6.00 -4.58
C THR A 152 -19.25 -4.52 -4.50
N ARG A 153 -19.95 -4.00 -5.50
CA ARG A 153 -20.49 -2.64 -5.51
C ARG A 153 -21.42 -2.38 -4.32
N ASN A 154 -22.36 -3.28 -4.05
CA ASN A 154 -23.29 -3.16 -2.92
C ASN A 154 -22.54 -3.28 -1.57
N VAL A 155 -21.53 -4.17 -1.48
CA VAL A 155 -20.66 -4.23 -0.30
C VAL A 155 -19.99 -2.88 -0.05
N ILE A 156 -19.37 -2.28 -1.07
CA ILE A 156 -18.70 -0.98 -0.95
C ILE A 156 -19.70 0.12 -0.53
N GLN A 157 -20.90 0.14 -1.10
CA GLN A 157 -21.94 1.10 -0.73
C GLN A 157 -22.34 0.95 0.75
N ASN A 158 -22.55 -0.27 1.23
CA ASN A 158 -22.89 -0.55 2.62
C ASN A 158 -21.75 -0.15 3.57
N LEU A 159 -20.50 -0.50 3.23
CA LEU A 159 -19.32 -0.11 4.01
C LEU A 159 -19.16 1.42 4.06
N LYS A 160 -19.33 2.10 2.93
CA LYS A 160 -19.29 3.57 2.85
C LYS A 160 -20.38 4.21 3.72
N ALA A 161 -21.60 3.70 3.65
CA ALA A 161 -22.72 4.17 4.50
C ALA A 161 -22.48 3.90 5.99
N ALA A 162 -21.73 2.86 6.33
CA ALA A 162 -21.34 2.53 7.70
C ALA A 162 -20.14 3.35 8.21
N GLY A 163 -19.44 4.09 7.33
CA GLY A 163 -18.33 4.97 7.71
C GLY A 163 -16.95 4.61 7.18
N LEU A 164 -16.87 3.74 6.16
CA LEU A 164 -15.62 3.53 5.42
C LEU A 164 -15.28 4.78 4.60
N ASP A 165 -14.08 5.36 4.79
CA ASP A 165 -13.67 6.57 4.08
C ASP A 165 -12.84 6.29 2.84
N SER A 166 -12.00 5.24 2.86
CA SER A 166 -11.11 4.91 1.74
C SER A 166 -10.62 3.45 1.81
N ILE A 167 -10.07 2.94 0.70
CA ILE A 167 -9.67 1.54 0.57
C ILE A 167 -8.17 1.45 0.30
N PRO A 168 -7.39 0.68 1.10
CA PRO A 168 -5.97 0.43 0.85
C PRO A 168 -5.75 -0.52 -0.33
N GLY A 169 -4.60 -0.37 -1.00
CA GLY A 169 -4.19 -1.22 -2.13
C GLY A 169 -3.74 -2.62 -1.75
N GLY A 170 -3.96 -3.04 -0.51
CA GLY A 170 -3.58 -4.37 -0.02
C GLY A 170 -4.14 -5.50 -0.89
N GLY A 171 -3.49 -6.65 -0.87
CA GLY A 171 -3.90 -7.80 -1.66
C GLY A 171 -3.59 -7.71 -3.15
N ALA A 172 -2.91 -6.66 -3.62
CA ALA A 172 -2.46 -6.53 -5.00
C ALA A 172 -1.30 -7.47 -5.30
N GLU A 173 -0.32 -7.55 -4.42
CA GLU A 173 0.98 -8.20 -4.62
C GLU A 173 1.53 -7.86 -6.02
N ILE A 174 1.41 -8.78 -6.98
CA ILE A 174 1.56 -8.54 -8.43
C ILE A 174 0.22 -8.85 -9.11
N LEU A 175 -0.34 -7.90 -9.87
CA LEU A 175 -1.63 -8.03 -10.57
C LEU A 175 -1.50 -8.82 -11.88
N VAL A 176 -0.82 -9.97 -11.82
CA VAL A 176 -0.67 -10.94 -12.90
C VAL A 176 -1.14 -12.30 -12.38
N ASP A 177 -2.10 -12.93 -13.04
CA ASP A 177 -2.77 -14.11 -12.49
C ASP A 177 -1.83 -15.31 -12.33
N ARG A 178 -0.76 -15.43 -13.15
CA ARG A 178 0.29 -16.42 -12.92
C ARG A 178 0.91 -16.29 -11.52
N CYS A 179 1.33 -15.08 -11.14
CA CYS A 179 1.88 -14.80 -9.81
C CYS A 179 0.85 -15.06 -8.72
N ARG A 180 -0.38 -14.57 -8.91
CA ARG A 180 -1.47 -14.71 -7.93
C ARG A 180 -1.81 -16.18 -7.66
N ASN A 181 -1.93 -17.00 -8.69
CA ASN A 181 -2.21 -18.44 -8.57
C ASN A 181 -1.08 -19.19 -7.85
N LEU A 182 0.18 -18.77 -8.03
CA LEU A 182 1.31 -19.36 -7.32
C LEU A 182 1.37 -18.95 -5.85
N LEU A 183 1.03 -17.68 -5.53
CA LEU A 183 1.22 -17.09 -4.20
C LEU A 183 0.00 -17.25 -3.30
N SER A 184 -1.20 -17.04 -3.85
CA SER A 184 -2.46 -16.89 -3.11
C SER A 184 -3.68 -17.32 -3.97
N PRO A 185 -3.80 -18.60 -4.32
CA PRO A 185 -4.83 -19.09 -5.25
C PRO A 185 -6.27 -18.86 -4.76
N ASN A 186 -6.45 -18.67 -3.44
CA ASN A 186 -7.76 -18.43 -2.84
C ASN A 186 -8.11 -16.92 -2.69
N LYS A 187 -7.29 -16.02 -3.24
CA LYS A 187 -7.60 -14.58 -3.31
C LYS A 187 -8.28 -14.23 -4.63
N CYS A 188 -8.92 -13.07 -4.66
CA CYS A 188 -9.49 -12.52 -5.88
C CYS A 188 -8.43 -12.41 -7.01
N SER A 189 -8.83 -12.61 -8.25
CA SER A 189 -8.00 -12.44 -9.45
C SER A 189 -7.54 -11.00 -9.64
N ALA A 190 -6.57 -10.76 -10.53
CA ALA A 190 -6.15 -9.41 -10.89
C ALA A 190 -7.32 -8.57 -11.44
N ARG A 191 -8.18 -9.19 -12.26
CA ARG A 191 -9.37 -8.54 -12.81
C ARG A 191 -10.38 -8.13 -11.74
N GLU A 192 -10.63 -8.98 -10.78
CA GLU A 192 -11.55 -8.68 -9.66
C GLU A 192 -10.99 -7.58 -8.77
N TRP A 193 -9.68 -7.62 -8.44
CA TRP A 193 -9.03 -6.57 -7.67
C TRP A 193 -9.20 -5.19 -8.34
N LEU A 194 -8.89 -5.09 -9.64
CA LEU A 194 -9.06 -3.88 -10.43
C LEU A 194 -10.52 -3.45 -10.56
N GLY A 195 -11.45 -4.43 -10.69
CA GLY A 195 -12.89 -4.18 -10.73
C GLY A 195 -13.41 -3.54 -9.46
N ILE A 196 -13.01 -4.05 -8.30
CA ILE A 196 -13.37 -3.51 -6.97
C ILE A 196 -12.84 -2.08 -6.80
N MET A 197 -11.58 -1.81 -7.19
CA MET A 197 -11.04 -0.46 -7.13
C MET A 197 -11.78 0.50 -8.07
N ARG A 198 -12.13 0.06 -9.28
CA ARG A 198 -12.94 0.83 -10.23
C ARG A 198 -14.31 1.18 -9.64
N GLU A 199 -14.99 0.20 -9.04
CA GLU A 199 -16.28 0.42 -8.38
C GLU A 199 -16.17 1.41 -7.22
N ALA A 200 -15.13 1.31 -6.40
CA ALA A 200 -14.86 2.25 -5.33
C ALA A 200 -14.66 3.68 -5.86
N HIS A 201 -13.86 3.84 -6.92
CA HIS A 201 -13.61 5.14 -7.55
C HIS A 201 -14.89 5.74 -8.14
N GLN A 202 -15.71 4.93 -8.82
CA GLN A 202 -17.01 5.35 -9.36
C GLN A 202 -18.01 5.76 -8.27
N LEU A 203 -17.87 5.22 -7.06
CA LEU A 203 -18.65 5.61 -5.88
C LEU A 203 -18.03 6.83 -5.16
N GLY A 204 -17.02 7.48 -5.76
CA GLY A 204 -16.37 8.67 -5.23
C GLY A 204 -15.41 8.41 -4.08
N MET A 205 -15.02 7.16 -3.83
CA MET A 205 -14.00 6.81 -2.85
C MET A 205 -12.60 6.94 -3.44
N LYS A 206 -11.64 7.37 -2.63
CA LYS A 206 -10.22 7.33 -2.98
C LYS A 206 -9.57 6.08 -2.41
N THR A 207 -8.53 5.61 -3.09
CA THR A 207 -7.82 4.39 -2.73
C THR A 207 -6.31 4.59 -2.88
N THR A 208 -5.52 3.63 -2.41
CA THR A 208 -4.10 3.54 -2.73
C THR A 208 -3.84 2.35 -3.64
N ALA A 209 -2.69 2.32 -4.30
CA ALA A 209 -2.21 1.16 -5.06
C ALA A 209 -0.90 0.67 -4.46
N THR A 210 -0.70 -0.65 -4.41
CA THR A 210 0.52 -1.26 -3.85
C THR A 210 1.09 -2.30 -4.79
N MET A 211 2.40 -2.54 -4.69
CA MET A 211 3.09 -3.66 -5.31
C MET A 211 4.01 -4.32 -4.30
N MET A 212 3.84 -5.60 -4.03
CA MET A 212 4.83 -6.42 -3.32
C MET A 212 5.62 -7.21 -4.36
N PHE A 213 6.92 -7.03 -4.39
CA PHE A 213 7.80 -7.65 -5.40
C PHE A 213 9.02 -8.34 -4.76
N GLY A 214 9.71 -9.15 -5.55
CA GLY A 214 10.87 -9.93 -5.11
C GLY A 214 10.52 -11.33 -4.65
N HIS A 215 9.53 -11.95 -5.29
CA HIS A 215 9.13 -13.33 -4.99
C HIS A 215 9.19 -14.23 -6.24
N VAL A 216 8.13 -14.29 -7.06
CA VAL A 216 8.02 -15.23 -8.21
C VAL A 216 7.82 -14.51 -9.55
N GLU A 217 7.67 -13.19 -9.51
CA GLU A 217 7.41 -12.36 -10.67
C GLU A 217 8.65 -12.15 -11.53
N THR A 218 8.44 -11.88 -12.81
CA THR A 218 9.45 -11.38 -13.75
C THR A 218 9.44 -9.85 -13.80
N ILE A 219 10.44 -9.27 -14.47
CA ILE A 219 10.48 -7.82 -14.70
C ILE A 219 9.30 -7.36 -15.56
N GLU A 220 8.95 -8.14 -16.58
CA GLU A 220 7.80 -7.87 -17.45
C GLU A 220 6.50 -7.85 -16.64
N GLU A 221 6.35 -8.75 -15.67
CA GLU A 221 5.18 -8.80 -14.81
C GLU A 221 5.11 -7.64 -13.81
N ARG A 222 6.26 -7.11 -13.35
CA ARG A 222 6.27 -5.85 -12.58
C ARG A 222 5.76 -4.69 -13.45
N ILE A 223 6.19 -4.61 -14.70
CA ILE A 223 5.72 -3.56 -15.63
C ILE A 223 4.25 -3.77 -16.00
N GLU A 224 3.81 -5.00 -16.22
CA GLU A 224 2.39 -5.31 -16.45
C GLU A 224 1.51 -4.87 -15.26
N HIS A 225 1.99 -5.09 -14.02
CA HIS A 225 1.32 -4.59 -12.82
C HIS A 225 1.20 -3.05 -12.84
N LEU A 226 2.31 -2.35 -13.09
CA LEU A 226 2.31 -0.88 -13.17
C LEU A 226 1.40 -0.37 -14.29
N GLU A 227 1.37 -1.05 -15.45
CA GLU A 227 0.49 -0.70 -16.56
C GLU A 227 -0.99 -0.83 -16.18
N LYS A 228 -1.38 -1.88 -15.48
CA LYS A 228 -2.76 -2.07 -15.00
C LYS A 228 -3.18 -0.97 -14.01
N ILE A 229 -2.28 -0.59 -13.08
CA ILE A 229 -2.53 0.54 -12.16
C ILE A 229 -2.65 1.84 -12.94
N ARG A 230 -1.73 2.12 -13.87
CA ARG A 230 -1.73 3.32 -14.70
C ARG A 230 -3.01 3.44 -15.53
N SER A 231 -3.42 2.34 -16.18
CA SER A 231 -4.63 2.29 -16.99
C SER A 231 -5.90 2.55 -16.18
N LEU A 232 -6.00 1.97 -14.99
CA LEU A 232 -7.13 2.25 -14.09
C LEU A 232 -7.11 3.68 -13.56
N GLN A 233 -5.92 4.24 -13.33
CA GLN A 233 -5.78 5.65 -12.93
C GLN A 233 -6.18 6.59 -14.07
N ASP A 234 -5.85 6.29 -15.33
CA ASP A 234 -6.33 7.06 -16.49
C ASP A 234 -7.86 7.05 -16.58
N GLU A 235 -8.47 5.91 -16.30
CA GLU A 235 -9.93 5.74 -16.36
C GLU A 235 -10.64 6.50 -15.24
N THR A 236 -10.07 6.52 -14.02
CA THR A 236 -10.84 6.88 -12.81
C THR A 236 -10.24 8.01 -11.98
N GLY A 237 -8.94 8.25 -12.05
CA GLY A 237 -8.25 9.22 -11.20
C GLY A 237 -8.38 8.94 -9.69
N GLY A 238 -8.64 7.69 -9.30
CA GLY A 238 -9.02 7.34 -7.92
C GLY A 238 -7.87 7.02 -6.98
N PHE A 239 -6.71 6.62 -7.50
CA PHE A 239 -5.53 6.33 -6.66
C PHE A 239 -4.88 7.61 -6.17
N THR A 240 -4.72 7.74 -4.85
CA THR A 240 -4.01 8.86 -4.22
C THR A 240 -2.50 8.65 -4.21
N ALA A 241 -2.05 7.41 -4.15
CA ALA A 241 -0.64 7.06 -4.10
C ALA A 241 -0.36 5.65 -4.60
N PHE A 242 0.91 5.41 -4.94
CA PHE A 242 1.47 4.09 -5.18
C PHE A 242 2.59 3.79 -4.16
N ILE A 243 2.57 2.56 -3.63
CA ILE A 243 3.55 2.06 -2.65
C ILE A 243 4.15 0.74 -3.14
N ALA A 244 5.45 0.74 -3.44
CA ALA A 244 6.20 -0.48 -3.73
C ALA A 244 6.96 -0.94 -2.48
N TRP A 245 6.94 -2.23 -2.18
CA TRP A 245 7.66 -2.83 -1.05
C TRP A 245 8.15 -4.23 -1.38
N THR A 246 9.28 -4.63 -0.78
CA THR A 246 9.88 -5.93 -1.06
C THR A 246 9.26 -7.02 -0.21
N PHE A 247 9.08 -8.18 -0.82
CA PHE A 247 8.71 -9.39 -0.10
C PHE A 247 9.74 -9.73 1.01
N GLN A 248 9.24 -10.16 2.16
CA GLN A 248 10.05 -10.58 3.31
C GLN A 248 9.88 -12.10 3.50
N PRO A 249 10.88 -12.92 3.14
CA PRO A 249 10.72 -14.38 3.04
C PRO A 249 10.68 -15.10 4.38
N LYS A 250 11.23 -14.52 5.46
CA LYS A 250 11.36 -15.18 6.75
C LYS A 250 9.99 -15.57 7.32
N ASN A 251 9.88 -16.77 7.86
CA ASN A 251 8.66 -17.34 8.44
C ASN A 251 7.51 -17.51 7.43
N THR A 252 7.77 -17.47 6.13
CA THR A 252 6.80 -17.73 5.07
C THR A 252 6.99 -19.10 4.45
N ARG A 253 6.11 -19.50 3.52
CA ARG A 253 6.21 -20.77 2.78
C ARG A 253 6.89 -20.62 1.41
N LEU A 254 7.55 -19.50 1.17
CA LEU A 254 8.30 -19.24 -0.06
C LEU A 254 9.80 -19.24 0.24
N ASP A 255 10.51 -20.13 -0.43
CA ASP A 255 11.98 -20.20 -0.38
C ASP A 255 12.55 -19.28 -1.47
N THR A 256 12.70 -18.01 -1.15
CA THR A 256 13.28 -17.00 -2.05
C THR A 256 14.30 -16.16 -1.28
N ALA A 257 15.31 -15.67 -1.98
CA ALA A 257 16.25 -14.72 -1.39
C ALA A 257 15.60 -13.37 -1.09
N LEU A 258 16.00 -12.75 0.00
CA LEU A 258 15.61 -11.37 0.31
C LEU A 258 16.20 -10.42 -0.75
N LEU A 259 15.37 -9.57 -1.35
CA LEU A 259 15.84 -8.52 -2.24
C LEU A 259 16.59 -7.42 -1.49
N GLY A 260 17.73 -7.00 -2.05
CA GLY A 260 18.52 -5.91 -1.51
C GLY A 260 17.93 -4.52 -1.83
N SER A 261 18.44 -3.54 -1.10
CA SER A 261 18.00 -2.13 -1.21
C SER A 261 18.27 -1.53 -2.60
N TYR A 262 19.26 -2.02 -3.32
CA TYR A 262 19.54 -1.59 -4.70
C TYR A 262 18.33 -1.85 -5.61
N GLU A 263 17.78 -3.07 -5.56
CA GLU A 263 16.63 -3.46 -6.39
C GLU A 263 15.35 -2.74 -5.95
N TYR A 264 15.21 -2.49 -4.64
CA TYR A 264 14.12 -1.67 -4.13
C TYR A 264 14.16 -0.25 -4.69
N LEU A 265 15.27 0.47 -4.54
CA LEU A 265 15.41 1.85 -5.02
C LEU A 265 15.27 1.94 -6.54
N LYS A 266 15.78 0.93 -7.26
CA LYS A 266 15.64 0.83 -8.71
C LYS A 266 14.17 0.70 -9.12
N THR A 267 13.44 -0.22 -8.50
CA THR A 267 12.01 -0.44 -8.77
C THR A 267 11.19 0.79 -8.41
N LEU A 268 11.50 1.47 -7.29
CA LEU A 268 10.85 2.71 -6.88
C LEU A 268 11.06 3.83 -7.91
N ALA A 269 12.31 4.05 -8.35
CA ALA A 269 12.64 5.05 -9.35
C ALA A 269 11.91 4.77 -10.68
N ILE A 270 11.91 3.52 -11.12
CA ILE A 270 11.19 3.10 -12.34
C ILE A 270 9.68 3.31 -12.18
N SER A 271 9.12 3.01 -11.01
CA SER A 271 7.70 3.26 -10.73
C SER A 271 7.35 4.75 -10.87
N ARG A 272 8.21 5.66 -10.38
CA ARG A 272 8.02 7.11 -10.56
C ARG A 272 8.07 7.53 -12.03
N LEU A 273 9.02 7.00 -12.79
CA LEU A 273 9.17 7.31 -14.20
C LEU A 273 8.03 6.76 -15.07
N TYR A 274 7.47 5.61 -14.67
CA TYR A 274 6.46 4.89 -15.42
C TYR A 274 5.03 5.33 -15.11
N LEU A 275 4.72 5.58 -13.82
CA LEU A 275 3.39 6.01 -13.37
C LEU A 275 3.22 7.52 -13.53
N ASP A 276 3.08 7.96 -14.77
CA ASP A 276 2.98 9.38 -15.14
C ASP A 276 1.69 10.07 -14.67
N ASN A 277 0.69 9.33 -14.24
CA ASN A 277 -0.62 9.80 -13.78
C ASN A 277 -0.89 9.56 -12.28
N VAL A 278 0.02 8.91 -11.54
CA VAL A 278 -0.08 8.77 -10.09
C VAL A 278 0.79 9.82 -9.42
N ALA A 279 0.15 10.75 -8.71
CA ALA A 279 0.85 11.91 -8.16
C ALA A 279 1.90 11.53 -7.10
N ASN A 280 1.54 10.64 -6.18
CA ASN A 280 2.36 10.34 -5.01
C ASN A 280 2.97 8.94 -5.05
N ILE A 281 4.25 8.86 -4.76
CA ILE A 281 4.99 7.61 -4.54
C ILE A 281 5.53 7.63 -3.11
N GLN A 282 5.15 6.62 -2.34
CA GLN A 282 5.52 6.47 -0.94
C GLN A 282 6.74 5.56 -0.80
N ALA A 283 7.69 5.96 0.05
CA ALA A 283 8.79 5.10 0.48
C ALA A 283 8.31 4.01 1.46
N SER A 284 8.96 2.84 1.45
CA SER A 284 8.62 1.71 2.33
C SER A 284 9.69 1.46 3.39
N TRP A 285 9.78 2.33 4.41
CA TRP A 285 10.75 2.16 5.48
C TRP A 285 10.49 0.91 6.34
N VAL A 286 9.26 0.45 6.41
CA VAL A 286 8.88 -0.76 7.16
C VAL A 286 9.65 -1.99 6.69
N THR A 287 9.94 -2.09 5.38
CA THR A 287 10.70 -3.20 4.81
C THR A 287 12.17 -2.87 4.53
N GLN A 288 12.52 -1.59 4.41
CA GLN A 288 13.85 -1.14 3.97
C GLN A 288 14.68 -0.48 5.07
N GLY A 289 14.04 -0.09 6.16
CA GLY A 289 14.68 0.69 7.23
C GLY A 289 14.84 2.18 6.90
N ALA A 290 15.26 2.94 7.89
CA ALA A 290 15.33 4.40 7.88
C ALA A 290 16.20 4.96 6.76
N LYS A 291 17.46 4.50 6.65
CA LYS A 291 18.45 5.06 5.71
C LYS A 291 18.06 4.87 4.24
N ILE A 292 17.52 3.70 3.89
CA ILE A 292 17.11 3.42 2.51
C ILE A 292 15.86 4.21 2.15
N SER A 293 14.94 4.38 3.09
CA SER A 293 13.74 5.19 2.86
C SER A 293 14.06 6.68 2.77
N GLN A 294 15.07 7.16 3.49
CA GLN A 294 15.59 8.50 3.29
C GLN A 294 16.16 8.68 1.86
N LEU A 295 16.97 7.73 1.38
CA LEU A 295 17.47 7.74 0.00
C LEU A 295 16.33 7.65 -1.04
N ALA A 296 15.25 6.95 -0.72
CA ALA A 296 14.09 6.87 -1.60
C ALA A 296 13.48 8.24 -1.92
N LEU A 297 13.57 9.23 -0.99
CA LEU A 297 13.15 10.61 -1.24
C LEU A 297 13.97 11.32 -2.34
N ARG A 298 15.14 10.80 -2.67
CA ARG A 298 16.00 11.26 -3.77
C ARG A 298 15.97 10.31 -4.97
N CYS A 299 15.11 9.29 -4.91
CA CYS A 299 14.92 8.29 -5.96
C CYS A 299 13.47 8.22 -6.43
N GLY A 300 12.69 9.32 -6.30
CA GLY A 300 11.35 9.40 -6.84
C GLY A 300 10.21 9.35 -5.83
N ALA A 301 10.45 9.05 -4.54
CA ALA A 301 9.43 9.17 -3.50
C ALA A 301 9.25 10.64 -3.09
N ASN A 302 8.00 11.02 -2.80
CA ASN A 302 7.66 12.33 -2.21
C ASN A 302 7.02 12.19 -0.82
N ASP A 303 6.91 10.98 -0.31
CA ASP A 303 6.23 10.67 0.95
C ASP A 303 7.01 9.59 1.72
N MET A 304 7.24 9.80 3.02
CA MET A 304 7.88 8.81 3.90
C MET A 304 6.92 7.72 4.38
N GLY A 305 5.63 7.91 4.14
CA GLY A 305 4.61 6.99 4.59
C GLY A 305 4.17 7.22 6.04
N SER A 306 3.67 6.17 6.64
CA SER A 306 3.10 6.16 7.99
C SER A 306 4.17 6.03 9.07
N THR A 307 3.87 6.57 10.26
CA THR A 307 4.63 6.24 11.49
C THR A 307 4.48 4.76 11.88
N MET A 308 3.47 4.07 11.32
CA MET A 308 3.19 2.65 11.63
C MET A 308 3.30 2.35 13.12
N ILE A 309 2.52 3.07 13.95
CA ILE A 309 2.51 2.91 15.41
C ILE A 309 2.43 1.43 15.80
N GLU A 310 1.72 0.64 15.00
CA GLU A 310 1.65 -0.82 15.09
C GLU A 310 1.77 -1.42 13.69
N GLU A 311 2.58 -2.45 13.54
CA GLU A 311 2.69 -3.24 12.32
C GLU A 311 2.96 -4.71 12.72
N ASN A 312 1.98 -5.58 12.45
CA ASN A 312 2.02 -6.98 12.86
C ASN A 312 2.36 -7.93 11.69
N VAL A 313 2.00 -7.55 10.47
CA VAL A 313 2.08 -8.44 9.30
C VAL A 313 3.53 -8.64 8.87
N VAL A 314 4.26 -7.55 8.64
CA VAL A 314 5.68 -7.60 8.25
C VAL A 314 6.57 -8.03 9.42
N ARG A 315 6.15 -7.67 10.67
CA ARG A 315 6.81 -8.13 11.88
C ARG A 315 6.76 -9.65 12.04
N ALA A 316 5.63 -10.29 11.68
CA ALA A 316 5.54 -11.75 11.65
C ALA A 316 6.56 -12.40 10.69
N ALA A 317 6.93 -11.70 9.61
CA ALA A 317 8.01 -12.07 8.70
C ALA A 317 9.41 -11.66 9.20
N GLY A 318 9.56 -11.30 10.49
CA GLY A 318 10.84 -11.07 11.16
C GLY A 318 11.45 -9.69 10.93
N VAL A 319 10.72 -8.72 10.41
CA VAL A 319 11.17 -7.32 10.28
C VAL A 319 10.71 -6.52 11.49
N SER A 320 11.60 -5.72 12.05
CA SER A 320 11.35 -4.99 13.31
C SER A 320 11.72 -3.50 13.27
N TYR A 321 11.76 -2.91 12.07
CA TYR A 321 12.00 -1.46 11.97
C TYR A 321 10.87 -0.69 12.63
N ARG A 322 11.20 0.39 13.32
CA ARG A 322 10.26 1.34 13.90
C ARG A 322 10.81 2.74 13.69
N LEU A 323 9.95 3.69 13.39
CA LEU A 323 10.27 5.10 13.31
C LEU A 323 9.21 5.91 14.06
N SER A 324 9.65 6.73 14.99
CA SER A 324 8.81 7.75 15.61
C SER A 324 8.55 8.90 14.63
N LYS A 325 7.60 9.76 14.95
CA LYS A 325 7.36 11.01 14.23
C LYS A 325 8.65 11.84 14.11
N ASP A 326 9.35 12.04 15.22
CA ASP A 326 10.56 12.87 15.27
C ASP A 326 11.69 12.31 14.41
N GLU A 327 11.85 10.98 14.37
CA GLU A 327 12.81 10.31 13.49
C GLU A 327 12.43 10.48 12.02
N ILE A 328 11.15 10.35 11.65
CA ILE A 328 10.69 10.59 10.28
C ILE A 328 10.94 12.04 9.86
N GLU A 329 10.61 13.01 10.72
CA GLU A 329 10.87 14.42 10.47
C GLU A 329 12.36 14.72 10.34
N PHE A 330 13.19 14.12 11.18
CA PHE A 330 14.64 14.23 11.09
C PHE A 330 15.15 13.70 9.74
N LEU A 331 14.72 12.51 9.31
CA LEU A 331 15.12 11.91 8.04
C LEU A 331 14.74 12.77 6.84
N ILE A 332 13.56 13.39 6.88
CA ILE A 332 13.10 14.30 5.83
C ILE A 332 13.95 15.57 5.80
N LYS A 333 14.23 16.17 6.96
CA LYS A 333 15.09 17.36 7.10
C LYS A 333 16.52 17.10 6.63
N ASP A 334 17.11 15.99 7.05
CA ASP A 334 18.46 15.59 6.67
C ASP A 334 18.57 15.26 5.17
N ALA A 335 17.47 14.84 4.52
CA ALA A 335 17.37 14.73 3.08
C ALA A 335 17.23 16.09 2.36
N GLY A 336 17.16 17.21 3.06
CA GLY A 336 17.08 18.58 2.52
C GLY A 336 15.66 19.05 2.19
N TYR A 337 14.64 18.49 2.85
CA TYR A 337 13.23 18.85 2.68
C TYR A 337 12.58 19.27 3.99
N GLU A 338 11.47 20.01 3.92
CA GLU A 338 10.62 20.26 5.07
C GLU A 338 9.68 19.08 5.32
N PRO A 339 9.54 18.56 6.55
CA PRO A 339 8.54 17.55 6.87
C PRO A 339 7.15 18.17 6.98
N ARG A 340 6.15 17.52 6.41
CA ARG A 340 4.74 17.91 6.53
C ARG A 340 3.89 16.69 6.82
N GLN A 341 3.15 16.73 7.93
CA GLN A 341 2.10 15.73 8.15
C GLN A 341 0.98 15.95 7.15
N ARG A 342 0.43 14.86 6.59
CA ARG A 342 -0.65 14.88 5.62
C ARG A 342 -1.86 14.05 6.03
N ASP A 343 -2.98 14.28 5.35
CA ASP A 343 -4.12 13.36 5.32
C ASP A 343 -3.98 12.29 4.20
N LEU A 344 -5.01 11.44 4.02
CA LEU A 344 -5.04 10.45 2.94
C LEU A 344 -5.02 11.09 1.55
N TYR A 345 -5.57 12.29 1.41
CA TYR A 345 -5.65 13.02 0.13
C TYR A 345 -4.37 13.80 -0.19
N TYR A 346 -3.30 13.59 0.59
CA TYR A 346 -2.00 14.27 0.48
C TYR A 346 -2.07 15.78 0.71
N ARG A 347 -3.08 16.25 1.44
CA ARG A 347 -3.18 17.64 1.88
C ARG A 347 -2.41 17.79 3.20
N PRO A 348 -1.54 18.80 3.33
CA PRO A 348 -0.90 19.10 4.61
C PRO A 348 -1.95 19.30 5.71
N VAL A 349 -1.69 18.72 6.88
CA VAL A 349 -2.49 18.91 8.09
C VAL A 349 -1.84 20.03 8.90
N ALA A 350 -2.67 20.96 9.36
CA ALA A 350 -2.24 22.11 10.18
C ALA A 350 -1.84 21.67 11.60
#